data_e622fc8b2acaaabe722d8a502bcbf535
#
_entry.id   e622fc8b2acaaabe722d8a502bcbf535
#
_cell.length_a   1.000
_cell.length_b   1.000
_cell.length_c   1.000
_cell.angle_alpha   90.00
_cell.angle_beta   90.00
_cell.angle_gamma   90.00
#
_symmetry.space_group_name_H-M   'P 1'
#
loop_
_entity.id
_entity.type
_entity.pdbx_description
1 polymer ?
#
loop_
_entity_poly.entity_id
_entity_poly.type
_entity_poly.pdbx_seq_one_letter_code
_entity_poly.pdbx_strand_id
1 'polypeptide(L)'
;FFMGSGLGFVYFLGSADSFAGIFTGFYTTPTNFVEKNIEWVNPIVDLLIPQRATLFGWCVLLPAVYLLWRFCYEGERRLWPWLAALVLPLPLLHTHSALALVLLCLVGGVYTLAQGPRRKTLLPWLGLAAVCGAAWLCQMLPTVLAQSLDGQHMLRLHFNWINGQDDGTLRDNYFWFYIKNIGLVYLLLIPAFLRARPKQRWLYGGGLAILALAEFVV
;
A
#
# COMPACT_ATOMS: atom_id res chain seq x y z
N PHE A 1 -1.56 4.13 17.53
CA PHE A 1 -1.61 5.57 17.47
C PHE A 1 -0.22 6.17 17.20
N PHE A 2 0.74 5.96 18.10
CA PHE A 2 2.11 6.47 17.95
C PHE A 2 2.89 5.82 16.80
N MET A 3 2.56 4.61 16.40
CA MET A 3 3.27 3.88 15.35
C MET A 3 2.82 4.21 13.92
N GLY A 4 1.65 4.83 13.77
CA GLY A 4 1.07 5.08 12.45
C GLY A 4 1.38 6.45 11.84
N SER A 5 1.95 7.37 12.61
CA SER A 5 1.98 8.79 12.23
C SER A 5 3.37 9.43 12.19
N GLY A 6 4.41 8.65 11.96
CA GLY A 6 5.77 9.20 11.84
C GLY A 6 6.18 10.06 13.04
N LEU A 7 6.84 11.17 12.78
CA LEU A 7 7.25 12.16 13.80
C LEU A 7 6.28 13.33 13.91
N GLY A 8 5.11 13.31 13.24
CA GLY A 8 4.13 14.38 13.28
C GLY A 8 3.72 14.79 14.70
N PHE A 9 3.62 13.82 15.62
CA PHE A 9 3.31 14.08 17.02
C PHE A 9 4.35 14.99 17.72
N VAL A 10 5.62 14.92 17.34
CA VAL A 10 6.68 15.79 17.91
C VAL A 10 6.45 17.25 17.51
N TYR A 11 6.07 17.46 16.26
CA TYR A 11 5.73 18.80 15.76
C TYR A 11 4.48 19.34 16.42
N PHE A 12 3.47 18.51 16.62
CA PHE A 12 2.25 18.88 17.35
C PHE A 12 2.56 19.29 18.80
N LEU A 13 3.33 18.48 19.52
CA LEU A 13 3.73 18.81 20.90
C LEU A 13 4.55 20.12 20.96
N GLY A 14 5.41 20.35 19.97
CA GLY A 14 6.20 21.57 19.86
C GLY A 14 5.40 22.81 19.48
N SER A 15 4.23 22.66 18.86
CA SER A 15 3.32 23.74 18.48
C SER A 15 2.23 24.04 19.49
N ALA A 16 2.09 23.23 20.54
CA ALA A 16 1.05 23.42 21.55
C ALA A 16 1.42 24.57 22.51
N ASP A 17 0.54 25.57 22.61
CA ASP A 17 0.73 26.76 23.45
C ASP A 17 0.71 26.45 24.95
N SER A 18 0.10 25.34 25.34
CA SER A 18 -0.03 24.91 26.73
C SER A 18 -0.26 23.43 26.86
N PHE A 19 -0.04 22.90 28.07
CA PHE A 19 -0.36 21.49 28.36
C PHE A 19 -1.85 21.16 28.13
N ALA A 20 -2.75 22.08 28.45
CA ALA A 20 -4.18 21.93 28.15
C ALA A 20 -4.45 21.94 26.62
N GLY A 21 -3.70 22.74 25.87
CA GLY A 21 -3.77 22.83 24.42
C GLY A 21 -3.47 21.51 23.72
N ILE A 22 -2.65 20.63 24.30
CA ILE A 22 -2.38 19.30 23.77
C ILE A 22 -3.68 18.47 23.69
N PHE A 23 -4.57 18.60 24.64
CA PHE A 23 -5.84 17.89 24.68
C PHE A 23 -6.95 18.57 23.89
N THR A 24 -7.01 19.89 23.91
CA THR A 24 -8.04 20.68 23.20
C THR A 24 -7.73 20.80 21.71
N GLY A 25 -6.45 20.86 21.33
CA GLY A 25 -5.99 20.89 19.93
C GLY A 25 -5.90 19.51 19.26
N PHE A 26 -6.34 18.46 19.93
CA PHE A 26 -6.25 17.08 19.43
C PHE A 26 -6.96 16.86 18.07
N TYR A 27 -7.97 17.66 17.76
CA TYR A 27 -8.71 17.58 16.50
C TYR A 27 -8.04 18.29 15.31
N THR A 28 -7.07 19.17 15.56
CA THR A 28 -6.20 19.66 14.50
C THR A 28 -5.18 18.56 14.26
N THR A 29 -5.31 17.88 13.13
CA THR A 29 -4.55 16.69 12.78
C THR A 29 -3.05 16.91 12.98
N PRO A 30 -2.43 16.38 14.07
CA PRO A 30 -1.02 16.63 14.36
C PRO A 30 -0.07 15.98 13.36
N THR A 31 -0.62 15.19 12.45
CA THR A 31 0.11 14.41 11.45
C THR A 31 0.07 15.03 10.05
N ASN A 32 -0.72 16.08 9.85
CA ASN A 32 -0.84 16.78 8.58
C ASN A 32 -0.47 18.26 8.76
N PHE A 33 0.83 18.51 8.93
CA PHE A 33 1.38 19.86 8.96
C PHE A 33 2.03 20.19 7.61
N VAL A 34 1.22 20.62 6.67
CA VAL A 34 1.65 20.98 5.32
C VAL A 34 2.79 22.00 5.34
N GLU A 35 2.71 23.01 6.20
CA GLU A 35 3.75 24.02 6.42
C GLU A 35 5.12 23.45 6.88
N LYS A 36 5.12 22.22 7.38
CA LYS A 36 6.33 21.50 7.82
C LYS A 36 6.63 20.31 6.90
N ASN A 37 5.94 20.21 5.76
CA ASN A 37 6.06 19.09 4.83
C ASN A 37 5.83 17.75 5.54
N ILE A 38 4.80 17.69 6.41
CA ILE A 38 4.33 16.49 7.07
C ILE A 38 2.99 16.11 6.45
N GLU A 39 3.07 15.14 5.55
CA GLU A 39 1.95 14.69 4.71
C GLU A 39 1.38 13.35 5.19
N TRP A 40 2.07 12.70 6.11
CA TRP A 40 1.67 11.39 6.59
C TRP A 40 0.53 11.51 7.59
N VAL A 41 -0.62 11.00 7.21
CA VAL A 41 -1.83 10.98 8.03
C VAL A 41 -1.86 9.77 8.97
N ASN A 42 -2.55 9.89 10.10
CA ASN A 42 -2.78 8.77 10.99
C ASN A 42 -3.74 7.77 10.31
N PRO A 43 -3.31 6.52 10.04
CA PRO A 43 -4.13 5.54 9.32
C PRO A 43 -5.50 5.30 9.97
N ILE A 44 -5.60 5.38 11.29
CA ILE A 44 -6.86 5.14 11.99
C ILE A 44 -7.80 6.34 11.86
N VAL A 45 -7.32 7.53 12.20
CA VAL A 45 -8.14 8.74 12.27
C VAL A 45 -8.45 9.30 10.90
N ASP A 46 -7.48 9.28 9.98
CA ASP A 46 -7.58 9.96 8.69
C ASP A 46 -7.96 9.03 7.53
N LEU A 47 -7.70 7.73 7.66
CA LEU A 47 -8.02 6.75 6.62
C LEU A 47 -9.17 5.82 7.01
N LEU A 48 -9.04 5.10 8.13
CA LEU A 48 -10.01 4.04 8.46
C LEU A 48 -11.35 4.61 8.93
N ILE A 49 -11.36 5.69 9.70
CA ILE A 49 -12.61 6.28 10.21
C ILE A 49 -13.37 7.02 9.10
N PRO A 50 -12.76 7.99 8.37
CA PRO A 50 -13.50 8.75 7.36
C PRO A 50 -13.65 7.98 6.04
N GLN A 51 -12.68 7.14 5.67
CA GLN A 51 -12.69 6.42 4.40
C GLN A 51 -13.18 4.97 4.56
N ARG A 52 -14.48 4.79 4.57
CA ARG A 52 -15.12 3.45 4.69
C ARG A 52 -14.64 2.46 3.63
N ALA A 53 -14.39 2.93 2.42
CA ALA A 53 -13.87 2.11 1.33
C ALA A 53 -12.48 1.51 1.67
N THR A 54 -11.60 2.28 2.32
CA THR A 54 -10.30 1.81 2.78
C THR A 54 -10.44 0.71 3.84
N LEU A 55 -11.35 0.91 4.80
CA LEU A 55 -11.64 -0.10 5.83
C LEU A 55 -12.10 -1.42 5.20
N PHE A 56 -13.08 -1.35 4.30
CA PHE A 56 -13.57 -2.52 3.57
C PHE A 56 -12.47 -3.16 2.71
N GLY A 57 -11.71 -2.34 1.99
CA GLY A 57 -10.59 -2.80 1.20
C GLY A 57 -9.56 -3.58 2.03
N TRP A 58 -9.24 -3.11 3.22
CA TRP A 58 -8.30 -3.80 4.12
C TRP A 58 -8.89 -5.06 4.75
N CYS A 59 -10.18 -5.07 5.06
CA CYS A 59 -10.88 -6.28 5.51
C CYS A 59 -10.82 -7.42 4.48
N VAL A 60 -10.75 -7.09 3.20
CA VAL A 60 -10.57 -8.06 2.11
C VAL A 60 -9.09 -8.34 1.84
N LEU A 61 -8.27 -7.29 1.79
CA LEU A 61 -6.84 -7.39 1.45
C LEU A 61 -6.05 -8.24 2.45
N LEU A 62 -6.25 -8.05 3.76
CA LEU A 62 -5.47 -8.79 4.77
C LEU A 62 -5.70 -10.30 4.72
N PRO A 63 -6.95 -10.82 4.68
CA PRO A 63 -7.18 -12.24 4.43
C PRO A 63 -6.66 -12.71 3.06
N ALA A 64 -6.77 -11.87 2.02
CA ALA A 64 -6.24 -12.20 0.70
C ALA A 64 -4.71 -12.37 0.72
N VAL A 65 -3.98 -11.49 1.40
CA VAL A 65 -2.53 -11.60 1.58
C VAL A 65 -2.17 -12.87 2.36
N TYR A 66 -2.94 -13.23 3.37
CA TYR A 66 -2.74 -14.48 4.10
C TYR A 66 -2.96 -15.71 3.21
N LEU A 67 -4.05 -15.75 2.43
CA LEU A 67 -4.31 -16.83 1.47
C LEU A 67 -3.25 -16.88 0.37
N LEU A 68 -2.80 -15.72 -0.11
CA LEU A 68 -1.72 -15.61 -1.08
C LEU A 68 -0.40 -16.15 -0.52
N TRP A 69 -0.09 -15.86 0.74
CA TRP A 69 1.07 -16.43 1.42
C TRP A 69 1.01 -17.96 1.42
N ARG A 70 -0.08 -18.55 1.86
CA ARG A 70 -0.26 -20.00 1.87
C ARG A 70 -0.20 -20.59 0.46
N PHE A 71 -0.84 -19.93 -0.49
CA PHE A 71 -0.83 -20.33 -1.90
C PHE A 71 0.57 -20.31 -2.52
N CYS A 72 1.34 -19.22 -2.33
CA CYS A 72 2.65 -19.05 -2.95
C CYS A 72 3.77 -19.77 -2.19
N TYR A 73 3.86 -19.54 -0.89
CA TYR A 73 5.05 -19.88 -0.11
C TYR A 73 4.91 -21.18 0.68
N GLU A 74 3.70 -21.60 1.00
CA GLU A 74 3.41 -22.89 1.63
C GLU A 74 2.98 -23.98 0.64
N GLY A 75 2.70 -23.57 -0.61
CA GLY A 75 2.38 -24.49 -1.70
C GLY A 75 0.95 -25.02 -1.71
N GLU A 76 0.05 -24.41 -0.95
CA GLU A 76 -1.36 -24.80 -0.88
C GLU A 76 -2.16 -24.34 -2.11
N ARG A 77 -1.80 -24.88 -3.28
CA ARG A 77 -2.34 -24.45 -4.58
C ARG A 77 -3.87 -24.61 -4.72
N ARG A 78 -4.48 -25.48 -3.94
CA ARG A 78 -5.94 -25.66 -3.89
C ARG A 78 -6.70 -24.46 -3.34
N LEU A 79 -6.01 -23.48 -2.72
CA LEU A 79 -6.64 -22.27 -2.19
C LEU A 79 -6.96 -21.21 -3.25
N TRP A 80 -6.49 -21.38 -4.51
CA TRP A 80 -6.70 -20.38 -5.56
C TRP A 80 -8.18 -20.00 -5.80
N PRO A 81 -9.20 -20.90 -5.74
CA PRO A 81 -10.58 -20.48 -5.95
C PRO A 81 -11.10 -19.59 -4.79
N TRP A 82 -10.69 -19.90 -3.56
CA TRP A 82 -11.05 -19.09 -2.40
C TRP A 82 -10.40 -17.71 -2.42
N LEU A 83 -9.14 -17.66 -2.85
CA LEU A 83 -8.45 -16.39 -3.07
C LEU A 83 -9.15 -15.59 -4.17
N ALA A 84 -9.49 -16.23 -5.31
CA ALA A 84 -10.21 -15.58 -6.40
C ALA A 84 -11.57 -15.04 -5.93
N ALA A 85 -12.37 -15.87 -5.26
CA ALA A 85 -13.69 -15.46 -4.76
C ALA A 85 -13.61 -14.24 -3.81
N LEU A 86 -12.61 -14.24 -2.92
CA LEU A 86 -12.42 -13.16 -1.95
C LEU A 86 -12.03 -11.85 -2.63
N VAL A 87 -11.14 -11.88 -3.61
CA VAL A 87 -10.58 -10.65 -4.22
C VAL A 87 -11.36 -10.15 -5.43
N LEU A 88 -12.30 -10.93 -5.93
CA LEU A 88 -13.08 -10.59 -7.12
C LEU A 88 -13.69 -9.16 -7.06
N PRO A 89 -14.33 -8.73 -5.95
CA PRO A 89 -14.93 -7.40 -5.85
C PRO A 89 -13.93 -6.29 -5.47
N LEU A 90 -12.67 -6.62 -5.21
CA LEU A 90 -11.70 -5.68 -4.62
C LEU A 90 -11.49 -4.39 -5.43
N PRO A 91 -11.44 -4.39 -6.78
CA PRO A 91 -11.29 -3.15 -7.55
C PRO A 91 -12.45 -2.16 -7.34
N LEU A 92 -13.68 -2.66 -7.18
CA LEU A 92 -14.85 -1.81 -6.90
C LEU A 92 -14.88 -1.32 -5.45
N LEU A 93 -14.34 -2.11 -4.52
CA LEU A 93 -14.30 -1.76 -3.10
C LEU A 93 -13.17 -0.77 -2.81
N HIS A 94 -11.96 -1.04 -3.31
CA HIS A 94 -10.79 -0.22 -3.06
C HIS A 94 -9.66 -0.50 -4.08
N THR A 95 -9.57 0.32 -5.10
CA THR A 95 -8.64 0.16 -6.24
C THR A 95 -7.18 0.07 -5.81
N HIS A 96 -6.74 0.87 -4.83
CA HIS A 96 -5.36 0.83 -4.33
C HIS A 96 -5.01 -0.52 -3.67
N SER A 97 -5.95 -1.12 -2.93
CA SER A 97 -5.75 -2.47 -2.37
C SER A 97 -5.69 -3.54 -3.47
N ALA A 98 -6.46 -3.37 -4.55
CA ALA A 98 -6.40 -4.26 -5.71
C ALA A 98 -5.02 -4.16 -6.39
N LEU A 99 -4.52 -2.95 -6.64
CA LEU A 99 -3.21 -2.71 -7.23
C LEU A 99 -2.09 -3.31 -6.36
N ALA A 100 -2.11 -3.06 -5.05
CA ALA A 100 -1.16 -3.64 -4.11
C ALA A 100 -1.17 -5.17 -4.15
N LEU A 101 -2.35 -5.79 -4.21
CA LEU A 101 -2.48 -7.23 -4.30
C LEU A 101 -1.94 -7.79 -5.63
N VAL A 102 -2.16 -7.10 -6.77
CA VAL A 102 -1.57 -7.48 -8.07
C VAL A 102 -0.04 -7.51 -7.97
N LEU A 103 0.57 -6.48 -7.41
CA LEU A 103 2.02 -6.42 -7.25
C LEU A 103 2.55 -7.55 -6.36
N LEU A 104 1.85 -7.86 -5.26
CA LEU A 104 2.18 -9.02 -4.40
C LEU A 104 2.00 -10.35 -5.14
N CYS A 105 0.97 -10.48 -5.98
CA CYS A 105 0.77 -11.65 -6.83
C CYS A 105 1.89 -11.80 -7.87
N LEU A 106 2.37 -10.72 -8.48
CA LEU A 106 3.49 -10.77 -9.41
C LEU A 106 4.76 -11.28 -8.71
N VAL A 107 5.08 -10.77 -7.53
CA VAL A 107 6.23 -11.25 -6.73
C VAL A 107 6.06 -12.71 -6.33
N GLY A 108 4.86 -13.12 -5.87
CA GLY A 108 4.56 -14.52 -5.57
C GLY A 108 4.63 -15.43 -6.79
N GLY A 109 4.24 -14.93 -7.95
CA GLY A 109 4.38 -15.61 -9.25
C GLY A 109 5.86 -15.83 -9.62
N VAL A 110 6.66 -14.78 -9.54
CA VAL A 110 8.13 -14.87 -9.77
C VAL A 110 8.77 -15.87 -8.81
N TYR A 111 8.45 -15.80 -7.52
CA TYR A 111 8.92 -16.79 -6.55
C TYR A 111 8.53 -18.22 -6.95
N THR A 112 7.28 -18.41 -7.35
CA THR A 112 6.76 -19.72 -7.76
C THR A 112 7.47 -20.28 -8.98
N LEU A 113 7.76 -19.42 -9.97
CA LEU A 113 8.52 -19.79 -11.17
C LEU A 113 9.97 -20.13 -10.85
N ALA A 114 10.59 -19.39 -9.93
CA ALA A 114 11.96 -19.64 -9.47
C ALA A 114 12.11 -21.01 -8.78
N GLN A 115 11.03 -21.57 -8.22
CA GLN A 115 11.02 -22.93 -7.65
C GLN A 115 10.91 -24.04 -8.71
N GLY A 116 10.80 -23.69 -9.97
CA GLY A 116 10.64 -24.58 -11.11
C GLY A 116 9.21 -24.73 -11.59
N PRO A 117 8.99 -24.55 -12.90
CA PRO A 117 7.65 -24.62 -13.49
C PRO A 117 7.14 -26.06 -13.51
N ARG A 118 6.14 -26.35 -12.70
CA ARG A 118 5.40 -27.62 -12.72
C ARG A 118 3.95 -27.35 -13.13
N ARG A 119 3.36 -28.22 -13.94
CA ARG A 119 1.95 -28.09 -14.36
C ARG A 119 1.00 -27.88 -13.16
N LYS A 120 1.20 -28.64 -12.08
CA LYS A 120 0.42 -28.52 -10.83
C LYS A 120 0.58 -27.15 -10.13
N THR A 121 1.62 -26.42 -10.44
CA THR A 121 1.91 -25.08 -9.88
C THR A 121 1.37 -23.99 -10.79
N LEU A 122 1.48 -24.15 -12.11
CA LEU A 122 1.09 -23.12 -13.09
C LEU A 122 -0.43 -23.05 -13.29
N LEU A 123 -1.14 -24.19 -13.35
CA LEU A 123 -2.59 -24.20 -13.57
C LEU A 123 -3.38 -23.38 -12.56
N PRO A 124 -3.15 -23.47 -11.23
CA PRO A 124 -3.81 -22.61 -10.27
C PRO A 124 -3.51 -21.12 -10.45
N TRP A 125 -2.28 -20.76 -10.85
CA TRP A 125 -1.93 -19.39 -11.19
C TRP A 125 -2.67 -18.88 -12.42
N LEU A 126 -2.75 -19.68 -13.48
CA LEU A 126 -3.50 -19.35 -14.69
C LEU A 126 -5.00 -19.23 -14.39
N GLY A 127 -5.54 -20.11 -13.55
CA GLY A 127 -6.93 -20.02 -13.10
C GLY A 127 -7.20 -18.72 -12.33
N LEU A 128 -6.36 -18.38 -11.37
CA LEU A 128 -6.46 -17.13 -10.62
C LEU A 128 -6.36 -15.91 -11.55
N ALA A 129 -5.36 -15.88 -12.43
CA ALA A 129 -5.15 -14.78 -13.37
C ALA A 129 -6.32 -14.64 -14.36
N ALA A 130 -6.84 -15.75 -14.88
CA ALA A 130 -7.97 -15.72 -15.82
C ALA A 130 -9.25 -15.20 -15.15
N VAL A 131 -9.61 -15.75 -13.99
CA VAL A 131 -10.84 -15.34 -13.29
C VAL A 131 -10.76 -13.91 -12.77
N CYS A 132 -9.72 -13.59 -12.01
CA CYS A 132 -9.57 -12.24 -11.46
C CYS A 132 -9.24 -11.21 -12.54
N GLY A 133 -8.38 -11.54 -13.50
CA GLY A 133 -7.99 -10.64 -14.58
C GLY A 133 -9.18 -10.26 -15.46
N ALA A 134 -9.99 -11.25 -15.89
CA ALA A 134 -11.19 -10.98 -16.68
C ALA A 134 -12.22 -10.14 -15.90
N ALA A 135 -12.51 -10.53 -14.65
CA ALA A 135 -13.46 -9.80 -13.82
C ALA A 135 -13.00 -8.37 -13.52
N TRP A 136 -11.73 -8.17 -13.20
CA TRP A 136 -11.16 -6.86 -12.90
C TRP A 136 -11.10 -5.97 -14.13
N LEU A 137 -10.76 -6.52 -15.29
CA LEU A 137 -10.85 -5.78 -16.56
C LEU A 137 -12.27 -5.31 -16.81
N CYS A 138 -13.27 -6.18 -16.67
CA CYS A 138 -14.67 -5.79 -16.84
C CYS A 138 -15.11 -4.70 -15.84
N GLN A 139 -14.63 -4.74 -14.60
CA GLN A 139 -14.95 -3.75 -13.59
C GLN A 139 -14.29 -2.39 -13.82
N MET A 140 -13.02 -2.39 -14.23
CA MET A 140 -12.22 -1.18 -14.38
C MET A 140 -12.31 -0.54 -15.76
N LEU A 141 -12.60 -1.32 -16.81
CA LEU A 141 -12.62 -0.84 -18.19
C LEU A 141 -13.52 0.39 -18.41
N PRO A 142 -14.75 0.46 -17.90
CA PRO A 142 -15.60 1.64 -18.08
C PRO A 142 -14.97 2.91 -17.48
N THR A 143 -14.35 2.80 -16.30
CA THR A 143 -13.70 3.93 -15.62
C THR A 143 -12.46 4.40 -16.38
N VAL A 144 -11.63 3.47 -16.84
CA VAL A 144 -10.42 3.77 -17.62
C VAL A 144 -10.78 4.41 -18.94
N LEU A 145 -11.81 3.91 -19.64
CA LEU A 145 -12.27 4.49 -20.90
C LEU A 145 -12.82 5.90 -20.69
N ALA A 146 -13.65 6.13 -19.67
CA ALA A 146 -14.19 7.45 -19.38
C ALA A 146 -13.07 8.46 -19.10
N GLN A 147 -12.10 8.12 -18.27
CA GLN A 147 -10.97 9.00 -17.95
C GLN A 147 -10.04 9.26 -19.14
N SER A 148 -9.83 8.28 -20.02
CA SER A 148 -9.03 8.48 -21.23
C SER A 148 -9.72 9.39 -22.24
N LEU A 149 -11.04 9.36 -22.31
CA LEU A 149 -11.82 10.27 -23.16
C LEU A 149 -11.76 11.73 -22.65
N ASP A 150 -11.67 11.92 -21.34
CA ASP A 150 -11.54 13.24 -20.71
C ASP A 150 -10.10 13.80 -20.78
N GLY A 151 -9.17 13.09 -21.41
CA GLY A 151 -7.76 13.49 -21.54
C GLY A 151 -6.98 13.46 -20.21
N GLN A 152 -7.52 12.85 -19.19
CA GLN A 152 -6.85 12.67 -17.90
C GLN A 152 -5.92 11.46 -17.95
N HIS A 153 -4.65 11.67 -17.64
CA HIS A 153 -3.71 10.56 -17.50
C HIS A 153 -3.82 9.98 -16.10
N MET A 154 -4.24 8.71 -16.00
CA MET A 154 -4.36 8.00 -14.73
C MET A 154 -3.03 7.82 -13.99
N LEU A 155 -1.94 7.74 -14.73
CA LEU A 155 -0.63 7.46 -14.19
C LEU A 155 0.40 8.41 -14.81
N ARG A 156 1.14 9.11 -13.97
CA ARG A 156 2.26 9.96 -14.38
C ARG A 156 3.52 9.49 -13.68
N LEU A 157 4.64 9.53 -14.38
CA LEU A 157 5.94 9.23 -13.78
C LEU A 157 6.54 10.53 -13.22
N HIS A 158 6.59 10.63 -11.90
CA HIS A 158 7.17 11.77 -11.22
C HIS A 158 7.85 11.32 -9.92
N PHE A 159 9.18 11.26 -9.93
CA PHE A 159 9.94 10.84 -8.77
C PHE A 159 9.82 11.80 -7.60
N ASN A 160 9.67 11.25 -6.39
CA ASN A 160 9.60 12.01 -5.14
C ASN A 160 8.48 13.06 -5.13
N TRP A 161 7.34 12.73 -5.71
CA TRP A 161 6.24 13.66 -5.95
C TRP A 161 5.54 14.12 -4.67
N ILE A 162 5.49 13.27 -3.64
CA ILE A 162 4.87 13.60 -2.35
C ILE A 162 5.67 14.67 -1.60
N ASN A 163 6.99 14.67 -1.73
CA ASN A 163 7.86 15.59 -0.99
C ASN A 163 7.73 17.02 -1.54
N GLY A 164 7.04 17.88 -0.81
CA GLY A 164 6.74 19.26 -1.22
C GLY A 164 5.59 19.37 -2.21
N GLN A 165 4.54 18.58 -2.04
CA GLN A 165 3.40 18.43 -2.95
C GLN A 165 2.64 19.73 -3.21
N ASP A 166 2.47 20.59 -2.20
CA ASP A 166 1.55 21.73 -2.29
C ASP A 166 2.09 22.92 -3.09
N ASP A 167 3.36 23.25 -2.98
CA ASP A 167 3.94 24.41 -3.71
C ASP A 167 5.37 24.18 -4.22
N GLY A 168 5.96 23.03 -3.90
CA GLY A 168 7.32 22.68 -4.29
C GLY A 168 8.42 23.48 -3.57
N THR A 169 8.08 24.41 -2.68
CA THR A 169 9.02 25.28 -1.98
C THR A 169 9.61 24.63 -0.73
N LEU A 170 8.87 23.76 -0.08
CA LEU A 170 9.22 23.11 1.19
C LEU A 170 9.72 21.67 0.99
N ARG A 171 10.68 21.46 0.09
CA ARG A 171 11.27 20.13 -0.10
C ARG A 171 12.31 19.84 0.97
N ASP A 172 12.07 18.74 1.70
CA ASP A 172 13.06 18.16 2.59
C ASP A 172 14.09 17.31 1.85
N ASN A 173 15.21 17.01 2.52
CA ASN A 173 16.07 15.93 2.06
C ASN A 173 15.25 14.62 1.99
N TYR A 174 15.43 13.84 0.92
CA TYR A 174 14.69 12.60 0.64
C TYR A 174 14.57 11.67 1.86
N PHE A 175 15.69 11.32 2.47
CA PHE A 175 15.68 10.41 3.62
C PHE A 175 15.03 11.03 4.86
N TRP A 176 15.23 12.33 5.08
CA TRP A 176 14.61 13.02 6.19
C TRP A 176 13.10 13.12 6.04
N PHE A 177 12.62 13.35 4.82
CA PHE A 177 11.18 13.35 4.53
C PHE A 177 10.52 12.03 4.97
N TYR A 178 11.10 10.89 4.60
CA TYR A 178 10.55 9.59 4.99
C TYR A 178 10.69 9.28 6.48
N ILE A 179 11.80 9.63 7.11
CA ILE A 179 11.97 9.47 8.56
C ILE A 179 10.93 10.33 9.30
N LYS A 180 10.72 11.54 8.86
CA LYS A 180 9.76 12.49 9.45
C LYS A 180 8.32 11.99 9.30
N ASN A 181 7.95 11.50 8.12
CA ASN A 181 6.59 11.09 7.78
C ASN A 181 6.25 9.65 8.21
N ILE A 182 7.15 8.70 8.07
CA ILE A 182 6.93 7.28 8.43
C ILE A 182 7.49 6.96 9.82
N GLY A 183 8.54 7.67 10.23
CA GLY A 183 9.16 7.51 11.53
C GLY A 183 10.07 6.29 11.64
N LEU A 184 10.17 5.77 12.86
CA LEU A 184 11.10 4.71 13.22
C LEU A 184 10.87 3.42 12.43
N VAL A 185 9.63 3.15 12.01
CA VAL A 185 9.26 1.97 11.22
C VAL A 185 10.05 1.91 9.91
N TYR A 186 10.29 3.06 9.27
CA TYR A 186 11.07 3.13 8.05
C TYR A 186 12.51 2.63 8.25
N LEU A 187 13.14 3.02 9.36
CA LEU A 187 14.50 2.57 9.70
C LEU A 187 14.55 1.08 10.05
N LEU A 188 13.47 0.54 10.62
CA LEU A 188 13.39 -0.87 11.00
C LEU A 188 13.16 -1.82 9.80
N LEU A 189 12.79 -1.31 8.62
CA LEU A 189 12.59 -2.14 7.43
C LEU A 189 13.88 -2.89 7.04
N ILE A 190 15.04 -2.24 7.11
CA ILE A 190 16.33 -2.84 6.75
C ILE A 190 16.69 -4.03 7.65
N PRO A 191 16.77 -3.88 9.00
CA PRO A 191 17.06 -5.01 9.87
C PRO A 191 15.98 -6.08 9.85
N ALA A 192 14.72 -5.72 9.64
CA ALA A 192 13.64 -6.70 9.46
C ALA A 192 13.85 -7.56 8.21
N PHE A 193 14.18 -6.93 7.08
CA PHE A 193 14.47 -7.64 5.83
C PHE A 193 15.70 -8.54 5.95
N LEU A 194 16.77 -8.07 6.58
CA LEU A 194 18.00 -8.83 6.76
C LEU A 194 17.79 -10.07 7.66
N ARG A 195 16.95 -9.96 8.69
CA ARG A 195 16.65 -11.07 9.60
C ARG A 195 15.52 -11.98 9.13
N ALA A 196 14.79 -11.58 8.11
CA ALA A 196 13.69 -12.36 7.57
C ALA A 196 14.14 -13.71 6.99
N ARG A 197 13.31 -14.73 7.14
CA ARG A 197 13.51 -16.03 6.48
C ARG A 197 13.42 -15.86 4.95
N PRO A 198 14.06 -16.72 4.15
CA PRO A 198 14.08 -16.58 2.69
C PRO A 198 12.70 -16.39 2.06
N LYS A 199 11.69 -17.15 2.50
CA LYS A 199 10.31 -17.00 2.03
C LYS A 199 9.71 -15.63 2.37
N GLN A 200 9.97 -15.12 3.58
CA GLN A 200 9.48 -13.82 4.03
C GLN A 200 10.15 -12.67 3.28
N ARG A 201 11.43 -12.82 2.88
CA ARG A 201 12.12 -11.81 2.07
C ARG A 201 11.44 -11.57 0.74
N TRP A 202 10.83 -12.58 0.13
CA TRP A 202 10.06 -12.40 -1.08
C TRP A 202 8.81 -11.54 -0.85
N LEU A 203 8.08 -11.77 0.23
CA LEU A 203 6.92 -10.95 0.59
C LEU A 203 7.34 -9.50 0.92
N TYR A 204 8.39 -9.34 1.72
CA TYR A 204 8.93 -8.00 2.04
C TYR A 204 9.52 -7.30 0.82
N GLY A 205 10.16 -8.04 -0.06
CA GLY A 205 10.62 -7.54 -1.36
C GLY A 205 9.48 -7.02 -2.22
N GLY A 206 8.32 -7.70 -2.20
CA GLY A 206 7.09 -7.23 -2.84
C GLY A 206 6.59 -5.92 -2.25
N GLY A 207 6.56 -5.81 -0.92
CA GLY A 207 6.22 -4.55 -0.24
C GLY A 207 7.17 -3.40 -0.59
N LEU A 208 8.47 -3.66 -0.62
CA LEU A 208 9.46 -2.67 -1.04
C LEU A 208 9.31 -2.28 -2.52
N ALA A 209 8.94 -3.21 -3.40
CA ALA A 209 8.66 -2.92 -4.80
C ALA A 209 7.42 -2.02 -4.95
N ILE A 210 6.37 -2.24 -4.13
CA ILE A 210 5.19 -1.38 -4.09
C ILE A 210 5.58 0.05 -3.67
N LEU A 211 6.36 0.18 -2.61
CA LEU A 211 6.86 1.48 -2.14
C LEU A 211 7.70 2.18 -3.21
N ALA A 212 8.61 1.45 -3.87
CA ALA A 212 9.42 2.00 -4.94
C ALA A 212 8.59 2.44 -6.15
N LEU A 213 7.54 1.69 -6.51
CA LEU A 213 6.63 2.10 -7.58
C LEU A 213 5.81 3.33 -7.20
N ALA A 214 5.34 3.42 -5.96
CA ALA A 214 4.61 4.58 -5.46
C ALA A 214 5.45 5.87 -5.49
N GLU A 215 6.79 5.76 -5.43
CA GLU A 215 7.69 6.90 -5.59
C GLU A 215 7.71 7.50 -6.99
N PHE A 216 7.42 6.68 -7.99
CA PHE A 216 7.52 7.10 -9.40
C PHE A 216 6.18 7.34 -10.06
N VAL A 217 5.08 6.83 -9.49
CA VAL A 217 3.77 6.81 -10.15
C VAL A 217 2.78 7.65 -9.35
N VAL A 218 2.26 8.66 -10.00
CA VAL A 218 1.22 9.57 -9.49
C VAL A 218 -0.07 9.32 -10.24
#